data_86651aa616a587b82cafb527954414e8
#
_entry.id   86651aa616a587b82cafb527954414e8
#
_cell.length_a   1.000
_cell.length_b   1.000
_cell.length_c   1.000
_cell.angle_alpha   90.00
_cell.angle_beta   90.00
_cell.angle_gamma   90.00
#
_symmetry.space_group_name_H-M   'P 1'
#
loop_
_entity.id
_entity.type
_entity.pdbx_description
1 polymer ?
#
loop_
_entity_poly.entity_id
_entity_poly.type
_entity_poly.pdbx_seq_one_letter_code
_entity_poly.pdbx_strand_id
1 'polypeptide(L)'
;VTVHTRAADNVVPTYPIEVFAFDGGGQCCARQTLKQAGDALSLRLADGTYRVVALSGLPSSSAVPERPTWNSAVWPNGANALFDQAILRAEASVTVAEKRSQVHLLLAPVVTAAELRLTQLPNDATAAAIEIAPACTALNFAGERSGEGRVSVPLTRGADGVWTSGVHYLLPAGK
;
A
#
# COMPACT_ATOMS: atom_id res chain seq x y z
N VAL A 1 -18.56 -9.14 -12.52
CA VAL A 1 -18.58 -8.12 -11.45
C VAL A 1 -17.95 -6.85 -11.98
N THR A 2 -18.64 -5.72 -11.85
CA THR A 2 -18.08 -4.40 -12.17
C THR A 2 -17.50 -3.81 -10.90
N VAL A 3 -16.25 -3.38 -10.97
CA VAL A 3 -15.50 -2.80 -9.83
C VAL A 3 -15.34 -1.30 -10.06
N HIS A 4 -15.75 -0.51 -9.09
CA HIS A 4 -15.51 0.93 -9.03
C HIS A 4 -14.61 1.24 -7.83
N THR A 5 -13.59 2.08 -8.04
CA THR A 5 -12.71 2.52 -6.96
C THR A 5 -12.90 4.01 -6.67
N ARG A 6 -12.83 4.37 -5.40
CA ARG A 6 -12.83 5.75 -4.91
C ARG A 6 -11.76 5.87 -3.82
N ALA A 7 -11.07 6.99 -3.75
CA ALA A 7 -10.20 7.28 -2.62
C ALA A 7 -10.97 7.86 -1.44
N ALA A 8 -10.46 7.65 -0.23
CA ALA A 8 -10.90 8.37 0.95
C ALA A 8 -10.58 9.86 0.81
N ASP A 9 -11.25 10.72 1.59
CA ASP A 9 -11.06 12.16 1.54
C ASP A 9 -9.59 12.53 1.78
N ASN A 10 -9.10 13.49 1.02
CA ASN A 10 -7.72 14.00 1.04
C ASN A 10 -6.62 12.99 0.63
N VAL A 11 -6.97 11.92 -0.04
CA VAL A 11 -6.03 10.93 -0.54
C VAL A 11 -6.14 10.83 -2.06
N VAL A 12 -4.99 10.89 -2.75
CA VAL A 12 -4.92 10.71 -4.21
C VAL A 12 -4.35 9.34 -4.51
N PRO A 13 -5.09 8.45 -5.18
CA PRO A 13 -4.57 7.15 -5.56
C PRO A 13 -3.54 7.30 -6.69
N THR A 14 -2.49 6.51 -6.62
CA THR A 14 -1.49 6.38 -7.69
C THR A 14 -1.87 5.22 -8.60
N TYR A 15 -1.83 5.44 -9.89
CA TYR A 15 -2.09 4.43 -10.90
C TYR A 15 -0.79 3.79 -11.40
N PRO A 16 -0.82 2.52 -11.79
CA PRO A 16 -1.99 1.64 -11.85
C PRO A 16 -2.47 1.15 -10.48
N ILE A 17 -3.78 0.83 -10.40
CA ILE A 17 -4.36 0.16 -9.25
C ILE A 17 -4.53 -1.32 -9.58
N GLU A 18 -3.95 -2.19 -8.77
CA GLU A 18 -4.08 -3.64 -8.90
C GLU A 18 -5.32 -4.13 -8.16
N VAL A 19 -6.18 -4.91 -8.83
CA VAL A 19 -7.40 -5.45 -8.27
C VAL A 19 -7.38 -6.97 -8.32
N PHE A 20 -7.65 -7.60 -7.18
CA PHE A 20 -7.63 -9.03 -6.96
C PHE A 20 -8.99 -9.50 -6.46
N ALA A 21 -9.43 -10.69 -6.87
CA ALA A 21 -10.59 -11.36 -6.31
C ALA A 21 -10.18 -12.72 -5.75
N PHE A 22 -10.52 -12.97 -4.49
CA PHE A 22 -10.23 -14.18 -3.76
C PHE A 22 -11.53 -14.92 -3.44
N ASP A 23 -11.54 -16.24 -3.63
CA ASP A 23 -12.66 -17.11 -3.25
C ASP A 23 -12.73 -17.35 -1.74
N GLY A 24 -13.70 -18.16 -1.31
CA GLY A 24 -13.88 -18.54 0.10
C GLY A 24 -12.71 -19.35 0.69
N GLY A 25 -11.91 -20.00 -0.16
CA GLY A 25 -10.68 -20.72 0.22
C GLY A 25 -9.45 -19.78 0.27
N GLY A 26 -9.61 -18.51 -0.08
CA GLY A 26 -8.52 -17.54 -0.10
C GLY A 26 -7.60 -17.66 -1.32
N GLN A 27 -8.01 -18.33 -2.38
CA GLN A 27 -7.25 -18.42 -3.63
C GLN A 27 -7.62 -17.25 -4.55
N CYS A 28 -6.62 -16.65 -5.19
CA CYS A 28 -6.85 -15.61 -6.18
C CYS A 28 -7.45 -16.21 -7.47
N CYS A 29 -8.70 -15.84 -7.75
CA CYS A 29 -9.46 -16.29 -8.92
C CYS A 29 -9.38 -15.31 -10.09
N ALA A 30 -9.12 -14.04 -9.83
CA ALA A 30 -8.96 -13.01 -10.86
C ALA A 30 -8.03 -11.91 -10.39
N ARG A 31 -7.23 -11.39 -11.33
CA ARG A 31 -6.39 -10.20 -11.17
C ARG A 31 -6.55 -9.31 -12.38
N GLN A 32 -6.73 -8.03 -12.16
CA GLN A 32 -6.76 -7.03 -13.22
C GLN A 32 -6.18 -5.70 -12.74
N THR A 33 -5.88 -4.84 -13.69
CA THR A 33 -5.23 -3.55 -13.45
C THR A 33 -6.11 -2.42 -13.96
N LEU A 34 -6.40 -1.47 -13.09
CA LEU A 34 -7.07 -0.21 -13.41
C LEU A 34 -6.01 0.83 -13.75
N LYS A 35 -6.03 1.35 -14.98
CA LYS A 35 -4.93 2.17 -15.52
C LYS A 35 -5.07 3.66 -15.21
N GLN A 36 -6.30 4.14 -15.06
CA GLN A 36 -6.58 5.58 -14.86
C GLN A 36 -7.84 5.82 -14.05
N ALA A 37 -8.00 7.04 -13.57
CA ALA A 37 -9.18 7.46 -12.84
C ALA A 37 -10.45 7.44 -13.71
N GLY A 38 -11.57 7.06 -13.09
CA GLY A 38 -12.87 7.02 -13.76
C GLY A 38 -13.13 5.75 -14.57
N ASP A 39 -12.11 4.93 -14.84
CA ASP A 39 -12.32 3.64 -15.47
C ASP A 39 -13.11 2.70 -14.53
N ALA A 40 -13.95 1.86 -15.11
CA ALA A 40 -14.57 0.74 -14.44
C ALA A 40 -13.92 -0.56 -14.90
N LEU A 41 -13.64 -1.44 -13.96
CA LEU A 41 -12.98 -2.70 -14.22
C LEU A 41 -14.00 -3.84 -14.15
N SER A 42 -13.93 -4.80 -15.07
CA SER A 42 -14.84 -5.94 -15.12
C SER A 42 -14.11 -7.23 -14.80
N LEU A 43 -14.48 -7.87 -13.68
CA LEU A 43 -13.98 -9.20 -13.30
C LEU A 43 -14.99 -10.26 -13.76
N ARG A 44 -14.47 -11.30 -14.44
CA ARG A 44 -15.24 -12.49 -14.78
C ARG A 44 -15.05 -13.52 -13.68
N LEU A 45 -16.10 -13.74 -12.90
CA LEU A 45 -16.12 -14.67 -11.78
C LEU A 45 -17.30 -15.61 -11.95
N ALA A 46 -17.15 -16.88 -11.55
CA ALA A 46 -18.24 -17.83 -11.43
C ALA A 46 -19.20 -17.42 -10.29
N ASP A 47 -20.34 -18.11 -10.18
CA ASP A 47 -21.23 -17.92 -9.04
C ASP A 47 -20.52 -18.27 -7.74
N GLY A 48 -20.66 -17.45 -6.72
CA GLY A 48 -19.97 -17.61 -5.45
C GLY A 48 -19.77 -16.30 -4.70
N THR A 49 -19.15 -16.40 -3.52
CA THR A 49 -18.81 -15.24 -2.70
C THR A 49 -17.29 -15.00 -2.76
N TYR A 50 -16.92 -13.76 -3.01
CA TYR A 50 -15.54 -13.34 -3.21
C TYR A 50 -15.20 -12.15 -2.32
N ARG A 51 -13.93 -12.08 -1.90
CA ARG A 51 -13.31 -10.86 -1.36
C ARG A 51 -12.54 -10.17 -2.47
N VAL A 52 -12.88 -8.92 -2.74
CA VAL A 52 -12.22 -8.11 -3.75
C VAL A 52 -11.34 -7.09 -3.05
N VAL A 53 -10.05 -7.07 -3.41
CA VAL A 53 -9.05 -6.15 -2.84
C VAL A 53 -8.48 -5.30 -3.96
N ALA A 54 -8.35 -4.00 -3.71
CA ALA A 54 -7.59 -3.08 -4.55
C ALA A 54 -6.37 -2.54 -3.81
N LEU A 55 -5.24 -2.46 -4.50
CA LEU A 55 -3.98 -1.90 -4.01
C LEU A 55 -3.51 -0.81 -4.97
N SER A 56 -3.17 0.35 -4.43
CA SER A 56 -2.62 1.49 -5.16
C SER A 56 -1.29 1.92 -4.53
N GLY A 57 -0.42 2.52 -5.32
CA GLY A 57 0.87 3.01 -4.83
C GLY A 57 1.93 1.92 -4.63
N LEU A 58 1.70 0.70 -5.15
CA LEU A 58 2.74 -0.33 -5.12
C LEU A 58 3.90 0.08 -6.03
N PRO A 59 5.14 0.11 -5.52
CA PRO A 59 6.32 0.31 -6.36
C PRO A 59 6.42 -0.78 -7.43
N SER A 60 7.05 -0.47 -8.56
CA SER A 60 7.32 -1.44 -9.63
C SER A 60 8.19 -2.62 -9.18
N SER A 61 8.97 -2.42 -8.11
CA SER A 61 9.78 -3.45 -7.44
C SER A 61 8.99 -4.37 -6.53
N SER A 62 7.68 -4.12 -6.33
CA SER A 62 6.86 -4.94 -5.44
C SER A 62 6.76 -6.37 -5.93
N ALA A 63 7.10 -7.32 -5.07
CA ALA A 63 7.00 -8.73 -5.36
C ALA A 63 5.59 -9.24 -5.00
N VAL A 64 4.63 -9.07 -5.92
CA VAL A 64 3.32 -9.70 -5.81
C VAL A 64 3.38 -11.07 -6.47
N PRO A 65 3.11 -12.19 -5.78
CA PRO A 65 3.10 -13.52 -6.38
C PRO A 65 2.18 -13.57 -7.61
N GLU A 66 2.53 -14.39 -8.60
CA GLU A 66 1.70 -14.57 -9.80
C GLU A 66 0.32 -15.14 -9.46
N ARG A 67 0.27 -16.07 -8.53
CA ARG A 67 -0.96 -16.67 -7.99
C ARG A 67 -1.01 -16.48 -6.47
N PRO A 68 -1.37 -15.28 -6.01
CA PRO A 68 -1.38 -15.01 -4.59
C PRO A 68 -2.53 -15.75 -3.89
N THR A 69 -2.34 -16.05 -2.63
CA THR A 69 -3.41 -16.40 -1.69
C THR A 69 -3.75 -15.20 -0.82
N TRP A 70 -4.85 -15.27 -0.10
CA TRP A 70 -5.28 -14.21 0.83
C TRP A 70 -4.18 -13.80 1.83
N ASN A 71 -3.38 -14.77 2.27
CA ASN A 71 -2.30 -14.55 3.23
C ASN A 71 -0.92 -14.35 2.58
N SER A 72 -0.84 -14.33 1.24
CA SER A 72 0.42 -14.06 0.57
C SER A 72 0.92 -12.67 0.92
N ALA A 73 2.19 -12.57 1.28
CA ALA A 73 2.83 -11.30 1.53
C ALA A 73 3.00 -10.52 0.22
N VAL A 74 2.66 -9.25 0.26
CA VAL A 74 3.00 -8.27 -0.76
C VAL A 74 4.12 -7.41 -0.16
N TRP A 75 5.29 -7.44 -0.78
CA TRP A 75 6.43 -6.65 -0.36
C TRP A 75 6.44 -5.34 -1.15
N PRO A 76 5.99 -4.23 -0.56
CA PRO A 76 5.83 -3.00 -1.33
C PRO A 76 7.14 -2.45 -1.87
N ASN A 77 8.27 -2.70 -1.18
CA ASN A 77 9.59 -2.21 -1.59
C ASN A 77 10.71 -3.19 -1.22
N GLY A 78 10.53 -4.47 -1.52
CA GLY A 78 11.50 -5.50 -1.12
C GLY A 78 11.71 -5.50 0.40
N ALA A 79 12.96 -5.49 0.84
CA ALA A 79 13.31 -5.42 2.27
C ALA A 79 13.36 -3.99 2.83
N ASN A 80 13.16 -2.97 2.01
CA ASN A 80 13.15 -1.58 2.46
C ASN A 80 11.79 -1.22 3.06
N ALA A 81 11.80 -0.64 4.24
CA ALA A 81 10.57 -0.21 4.93
C ALA A 81 10.17 1.25 4.65
N LEU A 82 10.91 1.96 3.77
CA LEU A 82 10.57 3.30 3.30
C LEU A 82 9.91 3.26 1.93
N PHE A 83 8.87 4.06 1.77
CA PHE A 83 8.16 4.24 0.50
C PHE A 83 8.11 5.72 0.14
N ASP A 84 8.24 6.01 -1.16
CA ASP A 84 8.21 7.38 -1.68
C ASP A 84 6.77 7.87 -1.93
N GLN A 85 5.79 6.97 -1.84
CA GLN A 85 4.38 7.28 -2.06
C GLN A 85 3.47 6.50 -1.11
N ALA A 86 2.27 7.03 -0.90
CA ALA A 86 1.26 6.38 -0.08
C ALA A 86 0.80 5.06 -0.72
N ILE A 87 0.79 3.99 0.06
CA ILE A 87 0.16 2.73 -0.33
C ILE A 87 -1.26 2.74 0.20
N LEU A 88 -2.22 2.54 -0.70
CA LEU A 88 -3.63 2.51 -0.38
C LEU A 88 -4.19 1.10 -0.61
N ARG A 89 -5.11 0.70 0.24
CA ARG A 89 -5.82 -0.57 0.16
C ARG A 89 -7.32 -0.35 0.30
N ALA A 90 -8.10 -1.13 -0.41
CA ALA A 90 -9.53 -1.28 -0.21
C ALA A 90 -9.91 -2.75 -0.24
N GLU A 91 -10.98 -3.10 0.46
CA GLU A 91 -11.56 -4.43 0.47
C GLU A 91 -13.08 -4.35 0.49
N ALA A 92 -13.72 -5.26 -0.23
CA ALA A 92 -15.15 -5.49 -0.12
C ALA A 92 -15.49 -6.94 -0.46
N SER A 93 -16.55 -7.47 0.14
CA SER A 93 -17.12 -8.76 -0.24
C SER A 93 -18.18 -8.58 -1.31
N VAL A 94 -18.26 -9.51 -2.26
CA VAL A 94 -19.27 -9.53 -3.30
C VAL A 94 -19.76 -10.95 -3.51
N THR A 95 -21.09 -11.11 -3.60
CA THR A 95 -21.71 -12.38 -4.01
C THR A 95 -22.11 -12.26 -5.48
N VAL A 96 -21.62 -13.19 -6.27
CA VAL A 96 -21.94 -13.35 -7.69
C VAL A 96 -23.00 -14.43 -7.81
N ALA A 97 -24.13 -14.09 -8.37
CA ALA A 97 -25.21 -15.00 -8.70
C ALA A 97 -25.81 -14.50 -10.02
N GLU A 98 -26.27 -15.34 -10.87
CA GLU A 98 -26.93 -15.16 -12.20
C GLU A 98 -27.07 -13.73 -12.79
N LYS A 99 -26.81 -12.67 -12.01
CA LYS A 99 -26.94 -11.26 -12.40
C LYS A 99 -25.59 -10.54 -12.30
N ARG A 100 -25.49 -9.40 -13.01
CA ARG A 100 -24.35 -8.50 -12.90
C ARG A 100 -24.26 -7.92 -11.48
N SER A 101 -23.17 -8.20 -10.80
CA SER A 101 -22.85 -7.63 -9.48
C SER A 101 -21.94 -6.42 -9.64
N GLN A 102 -22.06 -5.46 -8.72
CA GLN A 102 -21.18 -4.30 -8.62
C GLN A 102 -20.55 -4.27 -7.24
N VAL A 103 -19.31 -3.79 -7.18
CA VAL A 103 -18.59 -3.56 -5.93
C VAL A 103 -17.93 -2.20 -5.97
N HIS A 104 -18.03 -1.47 -4.86
CA HIS A 104 -17.42 -0.17 -4.66
C HIS A 104 -16.31 -0.31 -3.62
N LEU A 105 -15.09 0.05 -3.99
CA LEU A 105 -13.90 -0.05 -3.17
C LEU A 105 -13.44 1.35 -2.73
N LEU A 106 -13.40 1.59 -1.43
CA LEU A 106 -12.90 2.83 -0.84
C LEU A 106 -11.43 2.65 -0.45
N LEU A 107 -10.53 3.21 -1.25
CA LEU A 107 -9.10 3.18 -1.00
C LEU A 107 -8.72 4.05 0.20
N ALA A 108 -8.07 3.46 1.19
CA ALA A 108 -7.57 4.14 2.37
C ALA A 108 -6.07 3.83 2.58
N PRO A 109 -5.30 4.75 3.18
CA PRO A 109 -3.88 4.53 3.45
C PRO A 109 -3.65 3.36 4.40
N VAL A 110 -2.68 2.51 4.08
CA VAL A 110 -2.17 1.45 4.97
C VAL A 110 -0.79 1.80 5.53
N VAL A 111 -0.22 2.90 5.08
CA VAL A 111 1.05 3.46 5.53
C VAL A 111 0.82 4.73 6.33
N THR A 112 1.82 5.10 7.14
CA THR A 112 1.87 6.38 7.85
C THR A 112 2.87 7.29 7.18
N ALA A 113 2.48 8.54 6.90
CA ALA A 113 3.40 9.58 6.47
C ALA A 113 4.18 10.11 7.66
N ALA A 114 5.49 10.27 7.49
CA ALA A 114 6.38 10.86 8.49
C ALA A 114 7.30 11.89 7.84
N GLU A 115 7.39 13.07 8.42
CA GLU A 115 8.41 14.06 8.16
C GLU A 115 9.25 14.21 9.44
N LEU A 116 10.56 14.07 9.30
CA LEU A 116 11.49 14.11 10.42
C LEU A 116 12.26 15.41 10.39
N ARG A 117 12.34 16.07 11.55
CA ARG A 117 13.04 17.36 11.69
C ARG A 117 13.94 17.31 12.93
N LEU A 118 15.21 17.67 12.76
CA LEU A 118 16.17 17.86 13.84
C LEU A 118 16.62 19.31 13.90
N THR A 119 16.61 19.86 15.08
CA THR A 119 17.10 21.22 15.39
C THR A 119 18.24 21.15 16.37
N GLN A 120 19.01 22.22 16.49
CA GLN A 120 20.07 22.37 17.50
C GLN A 120 21.21 21.33 17.39
N LEU A 121 21.48 20.81 16.19
CA LEU A 121 22.69 20.04 15.96
C LEU A 121 23.92 20.98 15.95
N PRO A 122 25.11 20.45 16.32
CA PRO A 122 26.36 21.20 16.23
C PRO A 122 26.57 21.80 14.84
N ASN A 123 27.14 22.98 14.77
CA ASN A 123 27.34 23.68 13.50
C ASN A 123 28.29 22.97 12.54
N ASP A 124 29.19 22.16 13.07
CA ASP A 124 30.14 21.32 12.36
C ASP A 124 29.61 19.95 11.94
N ALA A 125 28.35 19.64 12.27
CA ALA A 125 27.71 18.42 11.79
C ALA A 125 27.64 18.42 10.25
N THR A 126 28.24 17.42 9.62
CA THR A 126 28.30 17.25 8.16
C THR A 126 27.24 16.29 7.62
N ALA A 127 26.68 15.44 8.47
CA ALA A 127 25.61 14.49 8.14
C ALA A 127 24.74 14.23 9.37
N ALA A 128 23.47 13.93 9.12
CA ALA A 128 22.54 13.48 10.13
C ALA A 128 21.61 12.43 9.53
N ALA A 129 21.21 11.45 10.32
CA ALA A 129 20.20 10.45 9.96
C ALA A 129 19.41 10.06 11.20
N ILE A 130 18.16 9.62 10.97
CA ILE A 130 17.31 9.06 12.02
C ILE A 130 17.08 7.59 11.69
N GLU A 131 17.30 6.73 12.69
CA GLU A 131 16.96 5.31 12.59
C GLU A 131 15.57 5.08 13.18
N ILE A 132 14.71 4.41 12.40
CA ILE A 132 13.38 3.98 12.81
C ILE A 132 13.38 2.46 12.93
N ALA A 133 13.09 1.95 14.12
CA ALA A 133 13.00 0.52 14.38
C ALA A 133 12.05 0.25 15.57
N PRO A 134 11.22 -0.82 15.53
CA PRO A 134 11.01 -1.68 14.37
C PRO A 134 10.10 -1.02 13.32
N ALA A 135 10.27 -1.38 12.04
CA ALA A 135 9.38 -1.03 10.96
C ALA A 135 8.93 -2.32 10.25
N CYS A 136 7.63 -2.42 9.92
CA CYS A 136 7.15 -3.54 9.12
C CYS A 136 7.61 -3.39 7.67
N THR A 137 7.99 -4.50 7.04
CA THR A 137 8.49 -4.53 5.66
C THR A 137 7.50 -5.15 4.68
N ALA A 138 6.46 -5.81 5.17
CA ALA A 138 5.48 -6.52 4.36
C ALA A 138 4.04 -6.26 4.80
N LEU A 139 3.16 -6.42 3.83
CA LEU A 139 1.70 -6.38 3.96
C LEU A 139 1.15 -7.61 3.23
N ASN A 140 0.12 -8.26 3.76
CA ASN A 140 -0.64 -9.27 3.02
C ASN A 140 -1.98 -8.71 2.49
N PHE A 141 -2.73 -9.52 1.74
CA PHE A 141 -4.01 -9.09 1.18
C PHE A 141 -5.09 -8.89 2.26
N ALA A 142 -4.96 -9.51 3.44
CA ALA A 142 -5.82 -9.24 4.59
C ALA A 142 -5.56 -7.85 5.23
N GLY A 143 -4.47 -7.19 4.86
CA GLY A 143 -4.05 -5.93 5.48
C GLY A 143 -3.19 -6.12 6.73
N GLU A 144 -2.77 -7.36 7.02
CA GLU A 144 -1.88 -7.67 8.13
C GLU A 144 -0.44 -7.33 7.75
N ARG A 145 0.26 -6.75 8.68
CA ARG A 145 1.63 -6.30 8.52
C ARG A 145 2.58 -7.31 9.13
N SER A 146 3.73 -7.50 8.50
CA SER A 146 4.75 -8.44 8.95
C SER A 146 6.15 -8.00 8.54
N GLY A 147 7.13 -8.79 8.97
CA GLY A 147 8.55 -8.46 8.80
C GLY A 147 8.99 -7.38 9.79
N GLU A 148 10.22 -7.51 10.23
CA GLU A 148 10.88 -6.51 11.08
C GLU A 148 12.08 -5.96 10.34
N GLY A 149 12.11 -4.65 10.21
CA GLY A 149 13.18 -3.93 9.54
C GLY A 149 13.64 -2.73 10.33
N ARG A 150 14.76 -2.19 9.87
CA ARG A 150 15.29 -0.90 10.28
C ARG A 150 15.34 0.00 9.08
N VAL A 151 15.07 1.27 9.30
CA VAL A 151 15.13 2.29 8.28
C VAL A 151 16.02 3.39 8.77
N SER A 152 17.07 3.70 8.00
CA SER A 152 17.87 4.90 8.21
C SER A 152 17.43 5.97 7.23
N VAL A 153 16.88 7.06 7.77
CA VAL A 153 16.41 8.20 7.00
C VAL A 153 17.45 9.29 7.03
N PRO A 154 18.16 9.56 5.92
CA PRO A 154 19.12 10.65 5.86
C PRO A 154 18.37 12.00 5.91
N LEU A 155 18.97 12.97 6.59
CA LEU A 155 18.45 14.32 6.70
C LEU A 155 19.32 15.28 5.89
N THR A 156 18.66 16.27 5.30
CA THR A 156 19.32 17.35 4.57
C THR A 156 19.25 18.63 5.39
N ARG A 157 20.38 19.35 5.51
CA ARG A 157 20.46 20.62 6.22
C ARG A 157 19.88 21.75 5.38
N GLY A 158 18.88 22.44 5.90
CA GLY A 158 18.35 23.66 5.33
C GLY A 158 19.24 24.88 5.60
N ALA A 159 18.99 25.98 4.91
CA ALA A 159 19.69 27.25 5.11
C ALA A 159 19.46 27.85 6.50
N ASP A 160 18.37 27.50 7.15
CA ASP A 160 17.99 27.88 8.52
C ASP A 160 18.70 27.03 9.60
N GLY A 161 19.55 26.07 9.19
CA GLY A 161 20.24 25.15 10.09
C GLY A 161 19.39 23.98 10.57
N VAL A 162 18.13 23.88 10.13
CA VAL A 162 17.24 22.75 10.43
C VAL A 162 17.52 21.59 9.49
N TRP A 163 17.58 20.38 10.03
CA TRP A 163 17.76 19.17 9.25
C TRP A 163 16.43 18.50 9.05
N THR A 164 16.06 18.20 7.78
CA THR A 164 14.78 17.59 7.43
C THR A 164 14.96 16.40 6.50
N SER A 165 14.03 15.45 6.57
CA SER A 165 14.02 14.28 5.69
C SER A 165 13.14 14.45 4.44
N GLY A 166 12.24 15.43 4.43
CA GLY A 166 11.06 15.37 3.58
C GLY A 166 10.03 14.36 4.08
N VAL A 167 8.98 14.13 3.29
CA VAL A 167 7.92 13.19 3.65
C VAL A 167 8.28 11.79 3.17
N HIS A 168 8.23 10.82 4.09
CA HIS A 168 8.38 9.40 3.82
C HIS A 168 7.16 8.63 4.30
N TYR A 169 6.90 7.47 3.71
CA TYR A 169 5.82 6.59 4.11
C TYR A 169 6.38 5.30 4.68
N LEU A 170 5.76 4.80 5.74
CA LEU A 170 6.17 3.58 6.45
C LEU A 170 4.94 2.71 6.70
N LEU A 171 5.13 1.39 6.71
CA LEU A 171 4.17 0.49 7.34
C LEU A 171 4.35 0.61 8.86
N PRO A 172 3.34 1.11 9.60
CA PRO A 172 3.46 1.19 11.05
C PRO A 172 3.63 -0.21 11.63
N ALA A 173 4.45 -0.33 12.69
CA ALA A 173 4.61 -1.58 13.42
C ALA A 173 3.22 -2.09 13.87
N GLY A 174 3.01 -3.40 13.82
CA GLY A 174 1.80 -4.02 14.36
C GLY A 174 1.71 -3.77 15.87
N LYS A 175 0.46 -3.67 16.35
CA LYS A 175 0.20 -3.67 17.80
C LYS A 175 0.35 -5.08 18.35
#